data_4bb83c03a666df3e85693d10aeb30529
#
_entry.id   4bb83c03a666df3e85693d10aeb30529
#
_cell.length_a   1.000
_cell.length_b   1.000
_cell.length_c   1.000
_cell.angle_alpha   90.00
_cell.angle_beta   90.00
_cell.angle_gamma   90.00
#
_symmetry.space_group_name_H-M   'P 1'
#
loop_
_entity.id
_entity.type
_entity.pdbx_description
1 polymer ?
#
loop_
_entity_poly.entity_id
_entity_poly.type
_entity_poly.pdbx_seq_one_letter_code
_entity_poly.pdbx_strand_id
1 'polypeptide(L)'
;MFKWLKEADRTKETAFMLMLSLFCIGTSLFRRYYSGNWSFFFLNWNLFLAFVPWALTTISFIKPKIQSSFFSIVILLVFWLMFFPNAPYIITDLFHLRVIKSMPIWYDTLMILSYAWTGMLFGFLSLLDIEEILKRKLPRALVACISVFLLFVGSFGIYIGRYLRWNTWDLFTRTSEVLTDIGDRFVNPFQHRTTWGVTIFMGIFLNIVYWSFRMVKRRL
;
A
#
# COMPACT_ATOMS: atom_id res chain seq x y z
N MET A 1 14.18 -12.09 -17.01
CA MET A 1 13.61 -11.58 -15.74
C MET A 1 14.46 -11.98 -14.52
N PHE A 2 14.76 -13.25 -14.26
CA PHE A 2 15.58 -13.69 -13.11
C PHE A 2 16.99 -13.09 -13.06
N LYS A 3 17.68 -12.93 -14.19
CA LYS A 3 19.02 -12.34 -14.24
C LYS A 3 19.04 -10.91 -13.71
N TRP A 4 18.10 -10.07 -14.11
CA TRP A 4 18.00 -8.67 -13.66
C TRP A 4 17.63 -8.53 -12.19
N LEU A 5 16.76 -9.40 -11.66
CA LEU A 5 16.44 -9.44 -10.24
C LEU A 5 17.67 -9.85 -9.39
N LYS A 6 18.50 -10.76 -9.92
CA LYS A 6 19.75 -11.16 -9.26
C LYS A 6 20.78 -10.02 -9.27
N GLU A 7 20.91 -9.31 -10.37
CA GLU A 7 21.77 -8.13 -10.48
C GLU A 7 21.33 -6.99 -9.55
N ALA A 8 20.02 -6.85 -9.30
CA ALA A 8 19.44 -5.88 -8.37
C ALA A 8 19.37 -6.36 -6.91
N ASP A 9 19.89 -7.54 -6.61
CA ASP A 9 19.83 -8.22 -5.28
C ASP A 9 18.40 -8.34 -4.71
N ARG A 10 17.41 -8.52 -5.61
CA ARG A 10 15.98 -8.59 -5.27
C ARG A 10 15.38 -10.00 -5.28
N THR A 11 16.19 -11.02 -5.56
CA THR A 11 15.69 -12.37 -5.79
C THR A 11 15.02 -12.96 -4.55
N LYS A 12 15.63 -12.82 -3.36
CA LYS A 12 15.10 -13.35 -2.11
C LYS A 12 13.82 -12.64 -1.69
N GLU A 13 13.82 -11.30 -1.78
CA GLU A 13 12.64 -10.47 -1.46
C GLU A 13 11.48 -10.82 -2.39
N THR A 14 11.73 -10.91 -3.71
CA THR A 14 10.71 -11.27 -4.69
C THR A 14 10.14 -12.67 -4.45
N ALA A 15 11.00 -13.67 -4.16
CA ALA A 15 10.56 -15.02 -3.87
C ALA A 15 9.68 -15.09 -2.62
N PHE A 16 10.07 -14.36 -1.57
CA PHE A 16 9.31 -14.29 -0.34
C PHE A 16 7.94 -13.62 -0.55
N MET A 17 7.90 -12.49 -1.24
CA MET A 17 6.65 -11.78 -1.54
C MET A 17 5.73 -12.60 -2.46
N LEU A 18 6.30 -13.35 -3.42
CA LEU A 18 5.55 -14.28 -4.25
C LEU A 18 4.92 -15.40 -3.42
N MET A 19 5.68 -16.00 -2.49
CA MET A 19 5.18 -17.04 -1.59
C MET A 19 4.01 -16.53 -0.75
N LEU A 20 4.12 -15.36 -0.15
CA LEU A 20 3.04 -14.74 0.63
C LEU A 20 1.80 -14.48 -0.24
N SER A 21 2.00 -13.95 -1.45
CA SER A 21 0.89 -13.68 -2.38
C SER A 21 0.17 -14.97 -2.81
N LEU A 22 0.93 -16.04 -3.10
CA LEU A 22 0.36 -17.35 -3.42
C LEU A 22 -0.41 -17.95 -2.24
N PHE A 23 0.08 -17.78 -1.01
CA PHE A 23 -0.65 -18.18 0.19
C PHE A 23 -1.99 -17.42 0.31
N CYS A 24 -1.99 -16.10 0.14
CA CYS A 24 -3.20 -15.29 0.16
C CYS A 24 -4.21 -15.77 -0.91
N ILE A 25 -3.77 -15.91 -2.16
CA ILE A 25 -4.62 -16.39 -3.26
C ILE A 25 -5.15 -17.80 -2.95
N GLY A 26 -4.30 -18.69 -2.44
CA GLY A 26 -4.70 -20.05 -2.04
C GLY A 26 -5.80 -20.06 -0.99
N THR A 27 -5.70 -19.20 0.05
CA THR A 27 -6.75 -19.09 1.08
C THR A 27 -8.06 -18.56 0.50
N SER A 28 -8.04 -17.59 -0.40
CA SER A 28 -9.26 -17.08 -1.04
C SER A 28 -9.91 -18.09 -1.97
N LEU A 29 -9.11 -18.88 -2.71
CA LEU A 29 -9.59 -19.96 -3.56
C LEU A 29 -10.21 -21.11 -2.73
N PHE A 30 -9.54 -21.50 -1.63
CA PHE A 30 -10.08 -22.50 -0.72
C PHE A 30 -11.43 -22.02 -0.13
N ARG A 31 -11.50 -20.77 0.33
CA ARG A 31 -12.75 -20.17 0.80
C ARG A 31 -13.86 -20.25 -0.24
N ARG A 32 -13.53 -19.88 -1.49
CA ARG A 32 -14.48 -19.94 -2.61
C ARG A 32 -14.98 -21.37 -2.85
N TYR A 33 -14.07 -22.34 -2.86
CA TYR A 33 -14.39 -23.75 -3.04
C TYR A 33 -15.31 -24.27 -1.93
N TYR A 34 -14.97 -23.98 -0.66
CA TYR A 34 -15.70 -24.49 0.50
C TYR A 34 -17.06 -23.82 0.70
N SER A 35 -17.15 -22.50 0.56
CA SER A 35 -18.36 -21.72 0.84
C SER A 35 -19.30 -21.57 -0.34
N GLY A 36 -18.85 -21.85 -1.57
CA GLY A 36 -19.62 -21.56 -2.79
C GLY A 36 -19.82 -20.07 -3.09
N ASN A 37 -19.28 -19.15 -2.27
CA ASN A 37 -19.54 -17.71 -2.31
C ASN A 37 -18.32 -16.91 -2.75
N TRP A 38 -18.53 -15.84 -3.53
CA TRP A 38 -17.50 -14.92 -4.01
C TRP A 38 -17.14 -13.80 -3.03
N SER A 39 -17.71 -13.80 -1.81
CA SER A 39 -17.35 -12.81 -0.79
C SER A 39 -15.86 -12.82 -0.55
N PHE A 40 -15.28 -11.62 -0.39
CA PHE A 40 -13.84 -11.39 -0.20
C PHE A 40 -12.94 -11.72 -1.41
N PHE A 41 -13.48 -12.15 -2.56
CA PHE A 41 -12.64 -12.38 -3.75
C PHE A 41 -11.98 -11.08 -4.26
N PHE A 42 -12.57 -9.94 -3.95
CA PHE A 42 -12.01 -8.61 -4.23
C PHE A 42 -10.65 -8.35 -3.55
N LEU A 43 -10.31 -9.10 -2.47
CA LEU A 43 -9.00 -9.02 -1.83
C LEU A 43 -7.86 -9.33 -2.81
N ASN A 44 -8.08 -10.20 -3.80
CA ASN A 44 -7.07 -10.48 -4.82
C ASN A 44 -6.77 -9.23 -5.66
N TRP A 45 -7.80 -8.45 -5.98
CA TRP A 45 -7.63 -7.18 -6.69
C TRP A 45 -6.90 -6.14 -5.82
N ASN A 46 -7.29 -6.02 -4.55
CA ASN A 46 -6.63 -5.14 -3.61
C ASN A 46 -5.15 -5.50 -3.43
N LEU A 47 -4.83 -6.80 -3.37
CA LEU A 47 -3.45 -7.27 -3.28
C LEU A 47 -2.65 -6.93 -4.55
N PHE A 48 -3.27 -7.06 -5.73
CA PHE A 48 -2.64 -6.64 -6.98
C PHE A 48 -2.32 -5.14 -6.98
N LEU A 49 -3.27 -4.30 -6.53
CA LEU A 49 -3.02 -2.86 -6.41
C LEU A 49 -1.94 -2.53 -5.37
N ALA A 50 -1.87 -3.30 -4.27
CA ALA A 50 -0.83 -3.17 -3.25
C ALA A 50 0.56 -3.57 -3.77
N PHE A 51 0.65 -4.51 -4.71
CA PHE A 51 1.89 -4.91 -5.36
C PHE A 51 2.48 -3.81 -6.26
N VAL A 52 1.63 -2.96 -6.89
CA VAL A 52 2.06 -1.98 -7.89
C VAL A 52 3.17 -1.04 -7.41
N PRO A 53 3.07 -0.37 -6.22
CA PRO A 53 4.12 0.53 -5.74
C PRO A 53 5.47 -0.17 -5.57
N TRP A 54 5.48 -1.42 -5.08
CA TRP A 54 6.69 -2.21 -4.96
C TRP A 54 7.26 -2.62 -6.34
N ALA A 55 6.41 -2.94 -7.29
CA ALA A 55 6.85 -3.23 -8.66
C ALA A 55 7.49 -2.00 -9.32
N LEU A 56 6.91 -0.81 -9.15
CA LEU A 56 7.45 0.45 -9.67
C LEU A 56 8.86 0.73 -9.11
N THR A 57 9.04 0.59 -7.79
CA THR A 57 10.35 0.79 -7.16
C THR A 57 11.35 -0.27 -7.60
N THR A 58 10.95 -1.55 -7.65
CA THR A 58 11.80 -2.65 -8.13
C THR A 58 12.26 -2.40 -9.57
N ILE A 59 11.37 -1.96 -10.48
CA ILE A 59 11.73 -1.60 -11.85
C ILE A 59 12.76 -0.47 -11.87
N SER A 60 12.65 0.51 -10.96
CA SER A 60 13.61 1.61 -10.88
C SER A 60 15.01 1.15 -10.46
N PHE A 61 15.13 0.10 -9.63
CA PHE A 61 16.42 -0.51 -9.28
C PHE A 61 16.99 -1.38 -10.42
N ILE A 62 16.14 -2.05 -11.18
CA ILE A 62 16.56 -2.81 -12.38
C ILE A 62 17.01 -1.85 -13.50
N LYS A 63 16.41 -0.66 -13.58
CA LYS A 63 16.72 0.37 -14.58
C LYS A 63 17.26 1.63 -13.92
N PRO A 64 18.56 1.70 -13.55
CA PRO A 64 19.14 2.83 -12.80
C PRO A 64 19.01 4.20 -13.50
N LYS A 65 18.79 4.22 -14.81
CA LYS A 65 18.50 5.45 -15.57
C LYS A 65 17.27 6.21 -15.02
N ILE A 66 16.29 5.51 -14.45
CA ILE A 66 15.11 6.14 -13.84
C ILE A 66 15.52 6.98 -12.62
N GLN A 67 16.57 6.58 -11.92
CA GLN A 67 17.05 7.26 -10.70
C GLN A 67 18.07 8.37 -10.99
N SER A 68 18.53 8.55 -12.25
CA SER A 68 19.55 9.53 -12.61
C SER A 68 19.00 10.96 -12.70
N SER A 69 17.80 11.12 -13.25
CA SER A 69 17.17 12.43 -13.45
C SER A 69 16.20 12.76 -12.29
N PHE A 70 16.27 14.01 -11.82
CA PHE A 70 15.31 14.53 -10.83
C PHE A 70 13.85 14.40 -11.32
N PHE A 71 13.62 14.74 -12.59
CA PHE A 71 12.29 14.65 -13.21
C PHE A 71 11.75 13.21 -13.21
N SER A 72 12.59 12.23 -13.54
CA SER A 72 12.18 10.82 -13.51
C SER A 72 11.86 10.33 -12.09
N ILE A 73 12.58 10.83 -11.07
CA ILE A 73 12.27 10.52 -9.67
C ILE A 73 10.93 11.13 -9.26
N VAL A 74 10.64 12.36 -9.68
CA VAL A 74 9.34 13.01 -9.39
C VAL A 74 8.20 12.22 -10.03
N ILE A 75 8.34 11.83 -11.29
CA ILE A 75 7.35 10.99 -11.98
C ILE A 75 7.14 9.66 -11.23
N LEU A 76 8.24 8.99 -10.86
CA LEU A 76 8.17 7.76 -10.07
C LEU A 76 7.41 7.97 -8.76
N LEU A 77 7.69 9.06 -8.03
CA LEU A 77 7.04 9.39 -6.76
C LEU A 77 5.54 9.65 -6.94
N VAL A 78 5.14 10.35 -8.00
CA VAL A 78 3.72 10.62 -8.30
C VAL A 78 2.99 9.31 -8.54
N PHE A 79 3.47 8.47 -9.46
CA PHE A 79 2.84 7.19 -9.74
C PHE A 79 2.87 6.26 -8.53
N TRP A 80 3.99 6.21 -7.79
CA TRP A 80 4.09 5.44 -6.57
C TRP A 80 3.05 5.89 -5.54
N LEU A 81 2.91 7.20 -5.30
CA LEU A 81 1.99 7.75 -4.31
C LEU A 81 0.52 7.51 -4.67
N MET A 82 0.18 7.47 -5.96
CA MET A 82 -1.18 7.12 -6.40
C MET A 82 -1.59 5.70 -6.01
N PHE A 83 -0.64 4.77 -6.02
CA PHE A 83 -0.93 3.37 -5.71
C PHE A 83 -0.58 2.98 -4.27
N PHE A 84 0.32 3.71 -3.60
CA PHE A 84 0.78 3.40 -2.25
C PHE A 84 -0.34 3.23 -1.22
N PRO A 85 -1.41 4.06 -1.20
CA PRO A 85 -2.50 3.89 -0.25
C PRO A 85 -3.18 2.52 -0.33
N ASN A 86 -3.17 1.85 -1.50
CA ASN A 86 -3.80 0.53 -1.66
C ASN A 86 -3.09 -0.55 -0.83
N ALA A 87 -1.81 -0.38 -0.53
CA ALA A 87 -1.05 -1.36 0.23
C ALA A 87 -1.55 -1.46 1.69
N PRO A 88 -1.59 -0.40 2.51
CA PRO A 88 -2.17 -0.45 3.84
C PRO A 88 -3.70 -0.43 3.87
N TYR A 89 -4.37 -0.09 2.74
CA TYR A 89 -5.83 -0.08 2.65
C TYR A 89 -6.47 -1.42 3.03
N ILE A 90 -5.81 -2.54 2.69
CA ILE A 90 -6.36 -3.90 2.91
C ILE A 90 -6.65 -4.15 4.40
N ILE A 91 -5.94 -3.51 5.33
CA ILE A 91 -6.24 -3.66 6.76
C ILE A 91 -7.66 -3.20 7.10
N THR A 92 -8.18 -2.22 6.37
CA THR A 92 -9.53 -1.72 6.57
C THR A 92 -10.61 -2.67 6.04
N ASP A 93 -10.24 -3.72 5.31
CA ASP A 93 -11.17 -4.76 4.86
C ASP A 93 -11.68 -5.62 6.03
N LEU A 94 -11.03 -5.56 7.20
CA LEU A 94 -11.56 -6.09 8.45
C LEU A 94 -12.94 -5.51 8.81
N PHE A 95 -13.28 -4.31 8.34
CA PHE A 95 -14.62 -3.72 8.53
C PHE A 95 -15.73 -4.50 7.79
N HIS A 96 -15.38 -5.34 6.82
CA HIS A 96 -16.32 -6.20 6.11
C HIS A 96 -16.52 -7.56 6.79
N LEU A 97 -15.81 -7.82 7.89
CA LEU A 97 -15.93 -9.07 8.61
C LEU A 97 -17.32 -9.22 9.18
N ARG A 98 -18.01 -10.28 8.78
CA ARG A 98 -19.37 -10.60 9.24
C ARG A 98 -19.46 -12.10 9.52
N VAL A 99 -20.31 -12.47 10.47
CA VAL A 99 -20.62 -13.88 10.71
C VAL A 99 -21.46 -14.40 9.54
N ILE A 100 -20.86 -15.26 8.71
CA ILE A 100 -21.52 -15.91 7.58
C ILE A 100 -21.59 -17.41 7.90
N LYS A 101 -22.77 -18.00 7.81
CA LYS A 101 -22.99 -19.42 8.16
C LYS A 101 -22.12 -20.41 7.35
N SER A 102 -21.70 -20.02 6.14
CA SER A 102 -20.93 -20.88 5.23
C SER A 102 -19.45 -20.98 5.53
N MET A 103 -18.89 -20.13 6.42
CA MET A 103 -17.46 -20.14 6.78
C MET A 103 -17.26 -19.64 8.20
N PRO A 104 -16.39 -20.30 9.02
CA PRO A 104 -16.07 -19.81 10.35
C PRO A 104 -15.42 -18.43 10.31
N ILE A 105 -15.82 -17.53 11.22
CA ILE A 105 -15.31 -16.14 11.28
C ILE A 105 -13.78 -16.07 11.46
N TRP A 106 -13.20 -17.02 12.21
CA TRP A 106 -11.75 -17.07 12.42
C TRP A 106 -10.99 -17.26 11.11
N TYR A 107 -11.55 -18.04 10.15
CA TYR A 107 -10.92 -18.25 8.85
C TYR A 107 -10.91 -16.95 8.04
N ASP A 108 -12.05 -16.27 7.93
CA ASP A 108 -12.14 -14.99 7.22
C ASP A 108 -11.25 -13.95 7.86
N THR A 109 -11.15 -13.92 9.19
CA THR A 109 -10.24 -13.03 9.92
C THR A 109 -8.77 -13.28 9.55
N LEU A 110 -8.31 -14.53 9.65
CA LEU A 110 -6.93 -14.87 9.33
C LEU A 110 -6.61 -14.65 7.85
N MET A 111 -7.56 -14.94 6.96
CA MET A 111 -7.42 -14.65 5.53
C MET A 111 -7.22 -13.14 5.31
N ILE A 112 -8.11 -12.28 5.80
CA ILE A 112 -8.00 -10.82 5.63
C ILE A 112 -6.70 -10.30 6.25
N LEU A 113 -6.31 -10.77 7.45
CA LEU A 113 -5.05 -10.41 8.09
C LEU A 113 -3.83 -10.81 7.24
N SER A 114 -3.87 -11.97 6.59
CA SER A 114 -2.79 -12.40 5.70
C SER A 114 -2.64 -11.48 4.49
N TYR A 115 -3.76 -11.08 3.87
CA TYR A 115 -3.77 -10.10 2.79
C TYR A 115 -3.30 -8.73 3.26
N ALA A 116 -3.77 -8.26 4.42
CA ALA A 116 -3.36 -6.98 5.00
C ALA A 116 -1.87 -6.94 5.32
N TRP A 117 -1.34 -8.02 5.90
CA TRP A 117 0.09 -8.15 6.17
C TRP A 117 0.92 -8.13 4.90
N THR A 118 0.55 -8.93 3.90
CA THR A 118 1.25 -8.98 2.61
C THR A 118 1.20 -7.62 1.89
N GLY A 119 0.04 -6.97 1.91
CA GLY A 119 -0.13 -5.61 1.37
C GLY A 119 0.76 -4.59 2.07
N MET A 120 0.77 -4.57 3.42
CA MET A 120 1.65 -3.68 4.19
C MET A 120 3.13 -3.92 3.90
N LEU A 121 3.55 -5.18 3.74
CA LEU A 121 4.93 -5.50 3.35
C LEU A 121 5.28 -4.92 1.98
N PHE A 122 4.42 -5.05 0.96
CA PHE A 122 4.61 -4.40 -0.34
C PHE A 122 4.77 -2.89 -0.18
N GLY A 123 3.89 -2.25 0.59
CA GLY A 123 3.96 -0.81 0.86
C GLY A 123 5.25 -0.40 1.55
N PHE A 124 5.62 -1.07 2.64
CA PHE A 124 6.80 -0.72 3.43
C PHE A 124 8.12 -1.00 2.70
N LEU A 125 8.21 -2.10 1.96
CA LEU A 125 9.37 -2.39 1.13
C LEU A 125 9.54 -1.32 0.04
N SER A 126 8.44 -0.92 -0.62
CA SER A 126 8.47 0.15 -1.61
C SER A 126 8.84 1.51 -1.01
N LEU A 127 8.40 1.82 0.22
CA LEU A 127 8.77 3.06 0.91
C LEU A 127 10.25 3.07 1.29
N LEU A 128 10.81 1.93 1.72
CA LEU A 128 12.26 1.80 1.96
C LEU A 128 13.07 2.05 0.68
N ASP A 129 12.57 1.57 -0.46
CA ASP A 129 13.18 1.83 -1.77
C ASP A 129 13.17 3.32 -2.12
N ILE A 130 12.02 3.98 -1.92
CA ILE A 130 11.90 5.44 -2.11
C ILE A 130 12.90 6.17 -1.21
N GLU A 131 13.01 5.77 0.07
CA GLU A 131 14.02 6.35 0.96
C GLU A 131 15.43 6.18 0.42
N GLU A 132 15.77 5.01 -0.11
CA GLU A 132 17.11 4.75 -0.64
C GLU A 132 17.39 5.61 -1.87
N ILE A 133 16.42 5.76 -2.77
CA ILE A 133 16.52 6.64 -3.94
C ILE A 133 16.72 8.10 -3.51
N LEU A 134 15.92 8.58 -2.54
CA LEU A 134 15.99 9.96 -2.06
C LEU A 134 17.28 10.26 -1.30
N LYS A 135 17.82 9.33 -0.51
CA LYS A 135 19.09 9.48 0.22
C LYS A 135 20.30 9.76 -0.68
N ARG A 136 20.22 9.43 -1.97
CA ARG A 136 21.27 9.76 -2.94
C ARG A 136 21.33 11.25 -3.26
N LYS A 137 20.25 12.00 -2.96
CA LYS A 137 20.12 13.43 -3.31
C LYS A 137 19.81 14.34 -2.12
N LEU A 138 19.30 13.77 -1.02
CA LEU A 138 18.78 14.51 0.14
C LEU A 138 19.43 14.02 1.44
N PRO A 139 19.56 14.91 2.46
CA PRO A 139 20.02 14.53 3.79
C PRO A 139 19.11 13.49 4.43
N ARG A 140 19.71 12.59 5.23
CA ARG A 140 18.98 11.49 5.89
C ARG A 140 17.81 11.95 6.77
N ALA A 141 17.97 13.08 7.48
CA ALA A 141 16.93 13.65 8.33
C ALA A 141 15.72 14.09 7.50
N LEU A 142 15.96 14.78 6.37
CA LEU A 142 14.89 15.21 5.47
C LEU A 142 14.14 14.02 4.86
N VAL A 143 14.86 12.97 4.44
CA VAL A 143 14.23 11.75 3.94
C VAL A 143 13.35 11.10 5.00
N ALA A 144 13.77 11.08 6.27
CA ALA A 144 12.94 10.55 7.36
C ALA A 144 11.66 11.38 7.55
N CYS A 145 11.74 12.72 7.50
CA CYS A 145 10.56 13.59 7.56
C CYS A 145 9.63 13.35 6.37
N ILE A 146 10.19 13.19 5.16
CA ILE A 146 9.40 12.87 3.96
C ILE A 146 8.69 11.52 4.14
N SER A 147 9.34 10.50 4.67
CA SER A 147 8.71 9.19 4.90
C SER A 147 7.54 9.28 5.87
N VAL A 148 7.70 10.02 6.97
CA VAL A 148 6.61 10.30 7.92
C VAL A 148 5.44 10.99 7.20
N PHE A 149 5.73 12.03 6.44
CA PHE A 149 4.71 12.77 5.68
C PHE A 149 3.98 11.90 4.66
N LEU A 150 4.71 11.08 3.89
CA LEU A 150 4.14 10.17 2.89
C LEU A 150 3.20 9.13 3.53
N LEU A 151 3.48 8.66 4.74
CA LEU A 151 2.59 7.77 5.47
C LEU A 151 1.28 8.47 5.88
N PHE A 152 1.31 9.75 6.24
CA PHE A 152 0.09 10.53 6.48
C PHE A 152 -0.69 10.79 5.19
N VAL A 153 -0.02 11.12 4.09
CA VAL A 153 -0.67 11.27 2.77
C VAL A 153 -1.29 9.95 2.32
N GLY A 154 -0.59 8.82 2.52
CA GLY A 154 -1.13 7.48 2.27
C GLY A 154 -2.38 7.20 3.10
N SER A 155 -2.39 7.61 4.37
CA SER A 155 -3.55 7.47 5.27
C SER A 155 -4.74 8.31 4.82
N PHE A 156 -4.50 9.50 4.30
CA PHE A 156 -5.53 10.32 3.65
C PHE A 156 -6.09 9.61 2.40
N GLY A 157 -5.21 9.00 1.59
CA GLY A 157 -5.62 8.15 0.46
C GLY A 157 -6.49 6.96 0.86
N ILE A 158 -6.20 6.30 2.01
CA ILE A 158 -7.06 5.25 2.58
C ILE A 158 -8.44 5.81 2.89
N TYR A 159 -8.54 7.00 3.49
CA TYR A 159 -9.82 7.64 3.76
C TYR A 159 -10.60 7.90 2.45
N ILE A 160 -9.95 8.45 1.44
CA ILE A 160 -10.56 8.70 0.12
C ILE A 160 -11.12 7.41 -0.47
N GLY A 161 -10.35 6.33 -0.46
CA GLY A 161 -10.79 5.03 -0.98
C GLY A 161 -11.91 4.38 -0.16
N ARG A 162 -11.82 4.42 1.19
CA ARG A 162 -12.74 3.70 2.07
C ARG A 162 -14.06 4.41 2.32
N TYR A 163 -14.01 5.73 2.52
CA TYR A 163 -15.19 6.50 2.91
C TYR A 163 -15.84 7.22 1.74
N LEU A 164 -15.04 7.75 0.81
CA LEU A 164 -15.55 8.41 -0.39
C LEU A 164 -15.74 7.44 -1.56
N ARG A 165 -15.17 6.23 -1.46
CA ARG A 165 -15.25 5.16 -2.48
C ARG A 165 -14.63 5.56 -3.83
N TRP A 166 -13.65 6.48 -3.82
CA TRP A 166 -12.86 6.79 -4.99
C TRP A 166 -11.80 5.71 -5.23
N ASN A 167 -11.70 5.28 -6.48
CA ASN A 167 -10.66 4.35 -6.90
C ASN A 167 -9.48 5.11 -7.51
N THR A 168 -8.32 4.46 -7.61
CA THR A 168 -7.11 5.06 -8.19
C THR A 168 -7.33 5.53 -9.65
N TRP A 169 -8.14 4.83 -10.44
CA TRP A 169 -8.45 5.22 -11.83
C TRP A 169 -9.41 6.42 -11.93
N ASP A 170 -10.17 6.71 -10.89
CA ASP A 170 -11.06 7.88 -10.87
C ASP A 170 -10.27 9.20 -10.92
N LEU A 171 -8.99 9.18 -10.50
CA LEU A 171 -8.07 10.29 -10.68
C LEU A 171 -7.84 10.66 -12.15
N PHE A 172 -8.12 9.77 -13.09
CA PHE A 172 -8.00 9.99 -14.53
C PHE A 172 -9.34 10.19 -15.22
N THR A 173 -10.38 9.48 -14.76
CA THR A 173 -11.71 9.46 -15.43
C THR A 173 -12.67 10.51 -14.88
N ARG A 174 -12.51 10.89 -13.59
CA ARG A 174 -13.36 11.82 -12.85
C ARG A 174 -12.54 12.83 -12.05
N THR A 175 -11.45 13.34 -12.64
CA THR A 175 -10.43 14.17 -11.98
C THR A 175 -11.04 15.38 -11.27
N SER A 176 -11.96 16.10 -11.92
CA SER A 176 -12.59 17.30 -11.34
C SER A 176 -13.39 17.01 -10.07
N GLU A 177 -14.13 15.91 -10.04
CA GLU A 177 -14.93 15.50 -8.89
C GLU A 177 -14.04 15.09 -7.71
N VAL A 178 -13.00 14.28 -7.98
CA VAL A 178 -12.03 13.87 -6.96
C VAL A 178 -11.32 15.09 -6.38
N LEU A 179 -10.86 16.02 -7.22
CA LEU A 179 -10.18 17.24 -6.76
C LEU A 179 -11.11 18.16 -5.96
N THR A 180 -12.38 18.27 -6.35
CA THR A 180 -13.38 19.04 -5.61
C THR A 180 -13.61 18.43 -4.23
N ASP A 181 -13.77 17.10 -4.17
CA ASP A 181 -13.94 16.38 -2.92
C ASP A 181 -12.73 16.53 -1.99
N ILE A 182 -11.52 16.45 -2.53
CA ILE A 182 -10.29 16.68 -1.76
C ILE A 182 -10.23 18.14 -1.29
N GLY A 183 -10.45 19.09 -2.19
CA GLY A 183 -10.39 20.53 -1.90
C GLY A 183 -11.35 20.95 -0.79
N ASP A 184 -12.58 20.45 -0.81
CA ASP A 184 -13.58 20.73 0.21
C ASP A 184 -13.12 20.31 1.63
N ARG A 185 -12.42 19.20 1.76
CA ARG A 185 -11.88 18.72 3.04
C ARG A 185 -10.78 19.61 3.60
N PHE A 186 -10.02 20.26 2.75
CA PHE A 186 -9.01 21.24 3.16
C PHE A 186 -9.58 22.60 3.46
N VAL A 187 -10.60 23.05 2.68
CA VAL A 187 -11.26 24.35 2.87
C VAL A 187 -12.18 24.32 4.10
N ASN A 188 -12.89 23.20 4.31
CA ASN A 188 -13.87 23.02 5.38
C ASN A 188 -13.48 21.92 6.39
N PRO A 189 -12.30 21.98 7.05
CA PRO A 189 -11.76 20.88 7.87
C PRO A 189 -12.67 20.53 9.05
N PHE A 190 -13.36 21.49 9.65
CA PHE A 190 -14.25 21.28 10.79
C PHE A 190 -15.55 20.55 10.43
N GLN A 191 -16.00 20.65 9.17
CA GLN A 191 -17.15 19.88 8.69
C GLN A 191 -16.79 18.43 8.41
N HIS A 192 -15.52 18.16 8.10
CA HIS A 192 -15.00 16.82 7.74
C HIS A 192 -14.14 16.19 8.86
N ARG A 193 -14.62 16.22 10.11
CA ARG A 193 -13.88 15.71 11.28
C ARG A 193 -13.46 14.24 11.13
N THR A 194 -14.30 13.41 10.52
CA THR A 194 -13.99 11.99 10.25
C THR A 194 -12.78 11.84 9.32
N THR A 195 -12.65 12.69 8.29
CA THR A 195 -11.50 12.70 7.39
C THR A 195 -10.20 12.83 8.18
N TRP A 196 -10.13 13.87 9.01
CA TRP A 196 -8.91 14.18 9.77
C TRP A 196 -8.67 13.18 10.91
N GLY A 197 -9.74 12.73 11.57
CA GLY A 197 -9.64 11.68 12.58
C GLY A 197 -9.04 10.40 12.00
N VAL A 198 -9.60 9.86 10.91
CA VAL A 198 -9.09 8.66 10.25
C VAL A 198 -7.66 8.87 9.73
N THR A 199 -7.40 10.00 9.08
CA THR A 199 -6.07 10.32 8.52
C THR A 199 -5.00 10.36 9.60
N ILE A 200 -5.27 11.04 10.72
CA ILE A 200 -4.31 11.18 11.82
C ILE A 200 -4.08 9.84 12.52
N PHE A 201 -5.16 9.15 12.93
CA PHE A 201 -5.02 7.87 13.61
C PHE A 201 -4.32 6.81 12.76
N MET A 202 -4.76 6.65 11.51
CA MET A 202 -4.13 5.71 10.58
C MET A 202 -2.70 6.13 10.26
N GLY A 203 -2.42 7.43 10.12
CA GLY A 203 -1.08 7.95 9.89
C GLY A 203 -0.13 7.66 11.05
N ILE A 204 -0.57 7.86 12.29
CA ILE A 204 0.20 7.49 13.49
C ILE A 204 0.44 5.98 13.52
N PHE A 205 -0.61 5.18 13.31
CA PHE A 205 -0.51 3.72 13.28
C PHE A 205 0.50 3.24 12.24
N LEU A 206 0.38 3.71 10.99
CA LEU A 206 1.31 3.33 9.92
C LEU A 206 2.75 3.77 10.21
N ASN A 207 2.95 4.93 10.82
CA ASN A 207 4.27 5.37 11.25
C ASN A 207 4.85 4.43 12.31
N ILE A 208 4.09 4.09 13.35
CA ILE A 208 4.55 3.17 14.40
C ILE A 208 4.96 1.82 13.79
N VAL A 209 4.09 1.23 12.95
CA VAL A 209 4.36 -0.08 12.34
C VAL A 209 5.55 -0.03 11.37
N TYR A 210 5.64 1.02 10.55
CA TYR A 210 6.75 1.20 9.61
C TYR A 210 8.10 1.35 10.32
N TRP A 211 8.18 2.21 11.34
CA TRP A 211 9.42 2.41 12.07
C TRP A 211 9.82 1.17 12.87
N SER A 212 8.85 0.43 13.42
CA SER A 212 9.10 -0.87 14.05
C SER A 212 9.67 -1.88 13.05
N PHE A 213 9.05 -2.02 11.88
CA PHE A 213 9.53 -2.86 10.79
C PHE A 213 10.95 -2.49 10.34
N ARG A 214 11.23 -1.20 10.18
CA ARG A 214 12.53 -0.67 9.79
C ARG A 214 13.61 -0.96 10.84
N MET A 215 13.28 -0.88 12.14
CA MET A 215 14.22 -1.21 13.20
C MET A 215 14.60 -2.69 13.20
N VAL A 216 13.63 -3.57 12.99
CA VAL A 216 13.87 -5.02 12.88
C VAL A 216 14.73 -5.34 11.65
N LYS A 217 14.38 -4.79 10.47
CA LYS A 217 15.14 -5.01 9.22
C LYS A 217 16.60 -4.56 9.30
N ARG A 218 16.94 -3.59 10.13
CA ARG A 218 18.33 -3.13 10.32
C ARG A 218 19.19 -4.07 11.16
N ARG A 219 18.56 -4.97 11.91
CA ARG A 219 19.28 -5.95 12.77
C ARG A 219 19.52 -7.28 12.08
N LEU A 220 18.83 -7.53 10.97
CA LEU A 220 19.00 -8.71 10.11
C LEU A 220 19.96 -8.41 8.95
#